data_1593fe21168b29c2d1bce9f173cf84d6
#
_entry.id   1593fe21168b29c2d1bce9f173cf84d6
#
_cell.length_a   1.000
_cell.length_b   1.000
_cell.length_c   1.000
_cell.angle_alpha   90.00
_cell.angle_beta   90.00
_cell.angle_gamma   90.00
#
_symmetry.space_group_name_H-M   'P 1'
#
loop_
_entity.id
_entity.type
_entity.pdbx_description
1 polymer ?
#
loop_
_entity_poly.entity_id
_entity_poly.type
_entity_poly.pdbx_seq_one_letter_code
_entity_poly.pdbx_strand_id
1 'polypeptide(L)'
;MSAPESPDDLDFSDEPAGALGTAPLVAIIGRPNVGKSTLFNRLVGRREAIVEDKPGVTRDRLYGVGSWEGRHFLLVDTGGVDPSLDTGLPGDIRNQAEIAIEEADLILLVVDASEGVTTVDFEIAEHLRRSGKPVLLAANKVDSDKRELDAQAFHELGLGKVHAVSAAHGRNIGDFCDAVLEQLPAAPETAPVPIPPGTRLAFIGRPNAGKSTLINTLLRAQRVIVSDEPGTTRDPIYLPFRYKDRDLVLTDTAGLRRRKQVARAMEKLAAIKSIRTMERTQVVVLIIDAQEGVTDQDQRLARMAFIRGKGVVVALHKWDQVVKDGKLARERLLHTHESLAFLENPWIVKTSVVGEGRDRGEGKPFNLNELLDACVRTAGALQKRIGTAALNEELQAAVADHSPPMYRAKSVRLYFATQADIEPPLIVISANHGRCLSTDYERYLIRRIRTRWHLRGIPVRLVVRGRGRSNQERKPSR
;
A
#
# COMPACT_ATOMS: atom_id res chain seq x y z
N MET A 1 -10.37 37.81 -12.76
CA MET A 1 -9.99 36.46 -13.15
C MET A 1 -8.73 36.12 -12.37
N SER A 2 -8.89 35.42 -11.27
CA SER A 2 -7.81 34.93 -10.40
C SER A 2 -7.17 33.70 -11.05
N ALA A 3 -5.85 33.66 -11.07
CA ALA A 3 -5.07 32.55 -11.55
C ALA A 3 -5.37 31.26 -10.73
N PRO A 4 -5.34 30.07 -11.33
CA PRO A 4 -5.59 28.83 -10.61
C PRO A 4 -4.52 28.60 -9.54
N GLU A 5 -4.99 28.27 -8.34
CA GLU A 5 -4.16 27.86 -7.21
C GLU A 5 -3.33 26.63 -7.61
N SER A 6 -2.07 26.64 -7.17
CA SER A 6 -1.11 25.58 -7.45
C SER A 6 -1.60 24.26 -6.85
N PRO A 7 -1.41 23.11 -7.54
CA PRO A 7 -1.83 21.78 -7.06
C PRO A 7 -1.21 21.34 -5.73
N ASP A 8 -0.39 22.19 -5.12
CA ASP A 8 0.36 21.91 -3.89
C ASP A 8 -0.43 22.19 -2.59
N ASP A 9 -1.66 22.73 -2.66
CA ASP A 9 -2.42 23.18 -1.48
C ASP A 9 -3.58 22.25 -1.07
N LEU A 10 -3.66 21.04 -1.63
CA LEU A 10 -4.69 20.07 -1.23
C LEU A 10 -4.37 19.53 0.17
N ASP A 11 -5.20 19.89 1.12
CA ASP A 11 -5.17 19.47 2.52
C ASP A 11 -5.84 18.07 2.63
N PHE A 12 -5.05 17.02 2.85
CA PHE A 12 -5.52 15.63 3.00
C PHE A 12 -5.83 15.26 4.45
N SER A 13 -6.17 16.21 5.31
CA SER A 13 -6.39 15.98 6.74
C SER A 13 -7.76 15.41 7.11
N ASP A 14 -8.73 15.31 6.18
CA ASP A 14 -10.14 15.01 6.50
C ASP A 14 -10.68 13.66 5.98
N GLU A 15 -9.83 12.70 5.61
CA GLU A 15 -10.33 11.45 5.04
C GLU A 15 -10.58 10.36 6.09
N PRO A 16 -11.80 9.77 6.13
CA PRO A 16 -12.08 8.65 7.01
C PRO A 16 -11.28 7.42 6.58
N ALA A 17 -10.51 6.87 7.50
CA ALA A 17 -9.81 5.60 7.33
C ALA A 17 -10.81 4.47 7.00
N GLY A 18 -11.02 4.17 5.75
CA GLY A 18 -11.99 3.16 5.30
C GLY A 18 -12.46 3.32 3.84
N ALA A 19 -12.29 4.50 3.25
CA ALA A 19 -12.74 4.78 1.88
C ALA A 19 -12.00 3.94 0.82
N LEU A 20 -10.75 3.55 1.06
CA LEU A 20 -9.92 2.80 0.11
C LEU A 20 -10.23 1.29 0.02
N GLY A 21 -10.91 0.73 1.00
CA GLY A 21 -11.22 -0.71 1.02
C GLY A 21 -12.21 -1.15 -0.06
N THR A 22 -13.00 -0.23 -0.60
CA THR A 22 -13.92 -0.41 -1.74
C THR A 22 -13.43 0.29 -2.99
N ALA A 23 -12.25 0.90 -2.95
CA ALA A 23 -11.70 1.65 -4.08
C ALA A 23 -11.60 0.75 -5.31
N PRO A 24 -12.06 1.21 -6.49
CA PRO A 24 -11.97 0.45 -7.72
C PRO A 24 -10.52 0.25 -8.15
N LEU A 25 -10.24 -0.86 -8.83
CA LEU A 25 -8.92 -1.21 -9.32
C LEU A 25 -8.76 -0.78 -10.78
N VAL A 26 -7.73 0.01 -11.07
CA VAL A 26 -7.36 0.48 -12.39
C VAL A 26 -6.05 -0.18 -12.82
N ALA A 27 -6.07 -0.95 -13.90
CA ALA A 27 -4.86 -1.58 -14.45
C ALA A 27 -4.29 -0.76 -15.61
N ILE A 28 -2.98 -0.50 -15.58
CA ILE A 28 -2.27 0.18 -16.67
C ILE A 28 -1.58 -0.87 -17.54
N ILE A 29 -1.96 -0.95 -18.81
CA ILE A 29 -1.49 -1.94 -19.79
C ILE A 29 -0.91 -1.21 -21.01
N GLY A 30 -0.03 -1.88 -21.75
CA GLY A 30 0.57 -1.38 -22.97
C GLY A 30 1.97 -1.92 -23.19
N ARG A 31 2.53 -1.71 -24.36
CA ARG A 31 3.89 -2.16 -24.75
C ARG A 31 4.98 -1.65 -23.81
N PRO A 32 6.17 -2.24 -23.77
CA PRO A 32 7.34 -1.64 -23.13
C PRO A 32 7.61 -0.22 -23.67
N ASN A 33 8.09 0.68 -22.82
CA ASN A 33 8.54 2.04 -23.16
C ASN A 33 7.48 3.06 -23.65
N VAL A 34 6.20 2.72 -23.68
CA VAL A 34 5.11 3.67 -24.00
C VAL A 34 4.86 4.71 -22.90
N GLY A 35 5.53 4.59 -21.74
CA GLY A 35 5.44 5.54 -20.64
C GLY A 35 4.44 5.19 -19.56
N LYS A 36 4.07 3.90 -19.40
CA LYS A 36 3.17 3.42 -18.34
C LYS A 36 3.58 3.85 -16.92
N SER A 37 4.83 3.60 -16.57
CA SER A 37 5.33 3.98 -15.23
C SER A 37 5.38 5.50 -15.02
N THR A 38 5.56 6.28 -16.09
CA THR A 38 5.48 7.75 -16.02
C THR A 38 4.04 8.18 -15.77
N LEU A 39 3.07 7.59 -16.47
CA LEU A 39 1.65 7.83 -16.25
C LEU A 39 1.21 7.38 -14.87
N PHE A 40 1.63 6.19 -14.44
CA PHE A 40 1.38 5.67 -13.10
C PHE A 40 1.86 6.66 -12.03
N ASN A 41 3.11 7.11 -12.09
CA ASN A 41 3.65 8.07 -11.13
C ASN A 41 2.90 9.43 -11.14
N ARG A 42 2.38 9.81 -12.31
CA ARG A 42 1.60 11.05 -12.44
C ARG A 42 0.22 10.92 -11.79
N LEU A 43 -0.44 9.77 -11.96
CA LEU A 43 -1.77 9.50 -11.40
C LEU A 43 -1.73 9.24 -9.87
N VAL A 44 -0.65 8.64 -9.37
CA VAL A 44 -0.43 8.42 -7.93
C VAL A 44 -0.04 9.71 -7.21
N GLY A 45 0.41 10.74 -7.94
CA GLY A 45 0.93 11.98 -7.36
C GLY A 45 2.34 11.85 -6.77
N ARG A 46 3.03 12.98 -6.57
CA ARG A 46 4.44 13.00 -6.11
C ARG A 46 4.66 12.47 -4.68
N ARG A 47 3.61 12.29 -3.87
CA ARG A 47 3.74 11.95 -2.44
C ARG A 47 3.62 10.46 -2.11
N GLU A 48 3.07 9.63 -3.00
CA GLU A 48 2.85 8.20 -2.73
C GLU A 48 3.61 7.25 -3.67
N ALA A 49 4.31 7.76 -4.66
CA ALA A 49 5.21 6.94 -5.46
C ALA A 49 6.40 6.51 -4.60
N ILE A 50 6.43 5.23 -4.23
CA ILE A 50 7.59 4.60 -3.58
C ILE A 50 8.71 4.53 -4.62
N VAL A 51 9.52 5.57 -4.70
CA VAL A 51 10.73 5.61 -5.51
C VAL A 51 11.90 5.68 -4.57
N GLU A 52 12.53 4.58 -4.26
CA GLU A 52 13.96 4.57 -3.90
C GLU A 52 14.75 4.51 -5.22
N ASP A 53 15.40 5.63 -5.56
CA ASP A 53 16.47 5.67 -6.56
C ASP A 53 17.72 4.98 -5.96
N LYS A 54 17.74 3.64 -5.98
CA LYS A 54 18.97 2.88 -5.86
C LYS A 54 19.27 2.26 -7.22
N PRO A 55 20.49 2.45 -7.78
CA PRO A 55 20.91 1.78 -9.01
C PRO A 55 20.87 0.26 -8.78
N GLY A 56 20.02 -0.47 -9.53
CA GLY A 56 19.90 -1.92 -9.47
C GLY A 56 18.53 -2.47 -9.03
N VAL A 57 17.55 -1.66 -8.61
CA VAL A 57 16.24 -2.12 -8.14
C VAL A 57 15.10 -1.54 -9.02
N THR A 58 15.22 -1.65 -10.34
CA THR A 58 14.37 -0.92 -11.31
C THR A 58 13.20 -1.70 -11.90
N ARG A 59 12.61 -2.71 -11.25
CA ARG A 59 11.50 -3.47 -11.91
C ARG A 59 10.22 -3.70 -11.12
N ASP A 60 10.00 -3.07 -9.96
CA ASP A 60 8.90 -3.44 -9.07
C ASP A 60 8.00 -2.28 -8.61
N ARG A 61 7.53 -1.45 -9.54
CA ARG A 61 6.50 -0.42 -9.29
C ARG A 61 5.13 -0.97 -9.66
N LEU A 62 4.55 -1.83 -8.81
CA LEU A 62 3.35 -2.55 -9.22
C LEU A 62 2.04 -1.96 -8.69
N TYR A 63 2.04 -1.13 -7.64
CA TYR A 63 0.78 -0.70 -7.01
C TYR A 63 0.88 0.72 -6.43
N GLY A 64 -0.19 1.51 -6.60
CA GLY A 64 -0.33 2.85 -6.05
C GLY A 64 -1.78 3.20 -5.75
N VAL A 65 -2.00 4.29 -5.04
CA VAL A 65 -3.32 4.88 -4.84
C VAL A 65 -3.37 6.18 -5.64
N GLY A 66 -4.28 6.26 -6.59
CA GLY A 66 -4.63 7.50 -7.27
C GLY A 66 -5.76 8.20 -6.54
N SER A 67 -5.73 9.53 -6.53
CA SER A 67 -6.81 10.36 -6.01
C SER A 67 -7.10 11.49 -6.98
N TRP A 68 -8.37 11.70 -7.29
CA TRP A 68 -8.84 12.79 -8.13
C TRP A 68 -10.23 13.22 -7.67
N GLU A 69 -10.45 14.52 -7.47
CA GLU A 69 -11.71 15.09 -6.98
C GLU A 69 -12.30 14.38 -5.74
N GLY A 70 -11.44 13.97 -4.79
CA GLY A 70 -11.87 13.28 -3.58
C GLY A 70 -12.27 11.81 -3.78
N ARG A 71 -12.17 11.26 -4.99
CA ARG A 71 -12.37 9.84 -5.27
C ARG A 71 -11.01 9.13 -5.35
N HIS A 72 -10.93 7.97 -4.70
CA HIS A 72 -9.72 7.15 -4.68
C HIS A 72 -9.89 5.91 -5.54
N PHE A 73 -8.80 5.49 -6.18
CA PHE A 73 -8.71 4.25 -6.93
C PHE A 73 -7.33 3.60 -6.77
N LEU A 74 -7.30 2.29 -6.80
CA LEU A 74 -6.06 1.53 -6.77
C LEU A 74 -5.50 1.44 -8.18
N LEU A 75 -4.21 1.74 -8.36
CA LEU A 75 -3.50 1.63 -9.63
C LEU A 75 -2.56 0.43 -9.62
N VAL A 76 -2.52 -0.30 -10.73
CA VAL A 76 -1.58 -1.41 -10.97
C VAL A 76 -0.83 -1.15 -12.25
N ASP A 77 0.51 -1.01 -12.18
CA ASP A 77 1.37 -0.99 -13.37
C ASP A 77 1.82 -2.41 -13.68
N THR A 78 1.43 -2.93 -14.84
CA THR A 78 1.80 -4.29 -15.26
C THR A 78 3.25 -4.42 -15.77
N GLY A 79 4.03 -3.35 -15.71
CA GLY A 79 5.49 -3.40 -15.93
C GLY A 79 5.95 -3.73 -17.35
N GLY A 80 5.19 -3.38 -18.39
CA GLY A 80 5.60 -3.59 -19.77
C GLY A 80 5.46 -5.04 -20.25
N VAL A 81 4.45 -5.71 -19.76
CA VAL A 81 4.08 -7.04 -20.24
C VAL A 81 3.40 -6.90 -21.59
N ASP A 82 3.95 -7.59 -22.57
CA ASP A 82 3.31 -7.84 -23.84
C ASP A 82 2.53 -9.17 -23.74
N PRO A 83 1.19 -9.13 -23.68
CA PRO A 83 0.40 -10.35 -23.60
C PRO A 83 0.43 -11.17 -24.91
N SER A 84 0.88 -10.59 -26.01
CA SER A 84 0.84 -11.18 -27.35
C SER A 84 2.11 -11.97 -27.75
N LEU A 85 3.23 -11.79 -27.03
CA LEU A 85 4.48 -12.43 -27.39
C LEU A 85 4.57 -13.86 -26.86
N ASP A 86 4.35 -14.84 -27.72
CA ASP A 86 4.64 -16.28 -27.53
C ASP A 86 6.15 -16.58 -27.47
N THR A 87 7.01 -15.57 -27.55
CA THR A 87 8.45 -15.72 -27.71
C THR A 87 9.19 -15.60 -26.38
N GLY A 88 9.40 -16.73 -25.69
CA GLY A 88 10.53 -16.92 -24.77
C GLY A 88 10.54 -16.16 -23.44
N LEU A 89 9.51 -15.40 -23.10
CA LEU A 89 9.38 -14.84 -21.75
C LEU A 89 8.84 -15.91 -20.79
N PRO A 90 9.35 -15.98 -19.54
CA PRO A 90 8.82 -16.90 -18.55
C PRO A 90 7.30 -16.70 -18.42
N GLY A 91 6.53 -17.78 -18.45
CA GLY A 91 5.05 -17.76 -18.37
C GLY A 91 4.44 -16.97 -17.22
N ASP A 92 5.26 -16.58 -16.27
CA ASP A 92 4.92 -15.75 -15.11
C ASP A 92 4.54 -14.31 -15.48
N ILE A 93 5.08 -13.77 -16.58
CA ILE A 93 4.85 -12.35 -16.95
C ILE A 93 3.53 -12.20 -17.72
N ARG A 94 3.20 -13.13 -18.62
CA ARG A 94 1.91 -13.17 -19.33
C ARG A 94 0.73 -13.32 -18.35
N ASN A 95 0.84 -14.23 -17.41
CA ASN A 95 -0.14 -14.44 -16.35
C ASN A 95 -0.38 -13.17 -15.49
N GLN A 96 0.57 -12.22 -15.45
CA GLN A 96 0.41 -10.99 -14.68
C GLN A 96 -0.58 -10.00 -15.30
N ALA A 97 -0.48 -9.82 -16.61
CA ALA A 97 -1.39 -8.94 -17.33
C ALA A 97 -2.81 -9.53 -17.35
N GLU A 98 -2.94 -10.83 -17.59
CA GLU A 98 -4.24 -11.51 -17.58
C GLU A 98 -4.96 -11.34 -16.25
N ILE A 99 -4.26 -11.55 -15.13
CA ILE A 99 -4.84 -11.37 -13.80
C ILE A 99 -5.19 -9.91 -13.51
N ALA A 100 -4.33 -8.96 -13.92
CA ALA A 100 -4.63 -7.54 -13.76
C ALA A 100 -5.88 -7.14 -14.58
N ILE A 101 -6.06 -7.70 -15.78
CA ILE A 101 -7.24 -7.51 -16.61
C ILE A 101 -8.49 -8.12 -15.94
N GLU A 102 -8.42 -9.35 -15.43
CA GLU A 102 -9.55 -10.02 -14.80
C GLU A 102 -10.05 -9.28 -13.54
N GLU A 103 -9.15 -8.74 -12.73
CA GLU A 103 -9.47 -8.09 -11.46
C GLU A 103 -9.76 -6.59 -11.60
N ALA A 104 -9.33 -5.95 -12.70
CA ALA A 104 -9.54 -4.53 -12.92
C ALA A 104 -11.02 -4.18 -13.06
N ASP A 105 -11.41 -3.06 -12.46
CA ASP A 105 -12.70 -2.42 -12.69
C ASP A 105 -12.63 -1.50 -13.92
N LEU A 106 -11.41 -1.00 -14.25
CA LEU A 106 -11.11 -0.19 -15.43
C LEU A 106 -9.69 -0.50 -15.92
N ILE A 107 -9.49 -0.52 -17.24
CA ILE A 107 -8.19 -0.72 -17.87
C ILE A 107 -7.78 0.56 -18.58
N LEU A 108 -6.54 1.01 -18.36
CA LEU A 108 -5.91 2.08 -19.11
C LEU A 108 -4.93 1.47 -20.11
N LEU A 109 -5.29 1.44 -21.39
CA LEU A 109 -4.37 1.06 -22.45
C LEU A 109 -3.52 2.28 -22.82
N VAL A 110 -2.22 2.20 -22.59
CA VAL A 110 -1.26 3.26 -22.90
C VAL A 110 -0.50 2.90 -24.19
N VAL A 111 -0.56 3.77 -25.15
CA VAL A 111 0.14 3.66 -26.45
C VAL A 111 1.06 4.86 -26.67
N ASP A 112 2.02 4.74 -27.58
CA ASP A 112 3.01 5.78 -27.86
C ASP A 112 2.63 6.54 -29.15
N ALA A 113 2.17 7.78 -28.99
CA ALA A 113 1.79 8.62 -30.13
C ALA A 113 2.98 9.00 -31.04
N SER A 114 4.21 8.90 -30.54
CA SER A 114 5.40 9.23 -31.32
C SER A 114 5.83 8.11 -32.29
N GLU A 115 5.44 6.87 -32.00
CA GLU A 115 5.78 5.70 -32.80
C GLU A 115 4.63 5.31 -33.76
N GLY A 116 3.41 5.80 -33.51
CA GLY A 116 2.20 5.40 -34.24
C GLY A 116 1.68 4.02 -33.82
N VAL A 117 0.62 3.58 -34.52
CA VAL A 117 -0.06 2.30 -34.22
C VAL A 117 0.79 1.13 -34.72
N THR A 118 0.97 0.13 -33.86
CA THR A 118 1.74 -1.07 -34.16
C THR A 118 0.88 -2.34 -34.11
N THR A 119 1.36 -3.44 -34.73
CA THR A 119 0.69 -4.75 -34.69
C THR A 119 0.43 -5.20 -33.23
N VAL A 120 1.38 -4.96 -32.35
CA VAL A 120 1.26 -5.31 -30.90
C VAL A 120 0.13 -4.53 -30.24
N ASP A 121 -0.07 -3.25 -30.59
CA ASP A 121 -1.17 -2.45 -30.05
C ASP A 121 -2.53 -3.04 -30.50
N PHE A 122 -2.64 -3.54 -31.74
CA PHE A 122 -3.84 -4.23 -32.21
C PHE A 122 -4.10 -5.54 -31.45
N GLU A 123 -3.07 -6.34 -31.25
CA GLU A 123 -3.20 -7.61 -30.49
C GLU A 123 -3.65 -7.39 -29.07
N ILE A 124 -3.05 -6.39 -28.38
CA ILE A 124 -3.47 -5.99 -27.03
C ILE A 124 -4.92 -5.50 -27.05
N ALA A 125 -5.28 -4.62 -27.99
CA ALA A 125 -6.63 -4.07 -28.11
C ALA A 125 -7.67 -5.17 -28.36
N GLU A 126 -7.36 -6.16 -29.20
CA GLU A 126 -8.23 -7.30 -29.46
C GLU A 126 -8.44 -8.15 -28.17
N HIS A 127 -7.36 -8.41 -27.45
CA HIS A 127 -7.43 -9.13 -26.18
C HIS A 127 -8.29 -8.39 -25.16
N LEU A 128 -8.12 -7.06 -25.04
CA LEU A 128 -8.91 -6.23 -24.13
C LEU A 128 -10.40 -6.18 -24.51
N ARG A 129 -10.73 -6.11 -25.80
CA ARG A 129 -12.13 -6.19 -26.27
C ARG A 129 -12.79 -7.51 -25.86
N ARG A 130 -12.06 -8.61 -25.95
CA ARG A 130 -12.58 -9.95 -25.53
C ARG A 130 -12.79 -10.05 -24.01
N SER A 131 -12.08 -9.27 -23.22
CA SER A 131 -12.23 -9.28 -21.74
C SER A 131 -13.57 -8.72 -21.28
N GLY A 132 -14.24 -7.90 -22.10
CA GLY A 132 -15.51 -7.23 -21.76
C GLY A 132 -15.38 -6.17 -20.66
N LYS A 133 -14.16 -5.80 -20.27
CA LYS A 133 -13.90 -4.78 -19.26
C LYS A 133 -13.95 -3.37 -19.87
N PRO A 134 -14.30 -2.33 -19.09
CA PRO A 134 -14.14 -0.95 -19.53
C PRO A 134 -12.68 -0.65 -19.84
N VAL A 135 -12.41 0.00 -20.98
CA VAL A 135 -11.07 0.37 -21.42
C VAL A 135 -11.04 1.85 -21.77
N LEU A 136 -10.06 2.59 -21.25
CA LEU A 136 -9.71 3.92 -21.71
C LEU A 136 -8.37 3.88 -22.45
N LEU A 137 -8.34 4.48 -23.64
CA LEU A 137 -7.15 4.53 -24.49
C LEU A 137 -6.42 5.85 -24.30
N ALA A 138 -5.18 5.78 -23.76
CA ALA A 138 -4.30 6.92 -23.56
C ALA A 138 -3.17 6.91 -24.60
N ALA A 139 -3.20 7.80 -25.59
CA ALA A 139 -2.09 8.06 -26.48
C ALA A 139 -1.11 9.00 -25.77
N ASN A 140 -0.01 8.44 -25.28
CA ASN A 140 0.99 9.16 -24.49
C ASN A 140 2.09 9.76 -25.38
N LYS A 141 2.91 10.64 -24.80
CA LYS A 141 3.99 11.39 -25.44
C LYS A 141 3.50 12.46 -26.44
N VAL A 142 2.28 12.96 -26.22
CA VAL A 142 1.70 14.07 -26.99
C VAL A 142 2.14 15.39 -26.36
N ASP A 143 3.34 15.83 -26.70
CA ASP A 143 3.98 17.01 -26.09
C ASP A 143 3.61 18.32 -26.78
N SER A 144 2.95 18.26 -27.94
CA SER A 144 2.56 19.43 -28.73
C SER A 144 1.25 19.21 -29.50
N ASP A 145 0.58 20.30 -29.91
CA ASP A 145 -0.67 20.27 -30.67
C ASP A 145 -0.51 19.51 -32.01
N LYS A 146 0.68 19.58 -32.62
CA LYS A 146 0.97 18.83 -33.84
C LYS A 146 0.85 17.33 -33.64
N ARG A 147 1.25 16.81 -32.46
CA ARG A 147 1.17 15.39 -32.11
C ARG A 147 -0.24 14.93 -31.71
N GLU A 148 -1.16 15.85 -31.45
CA GLU A 148 -2.57 15.48 -31.24
C GLU A 148 -3.19 14.84 -32.49
N LEU A 149 -2.74 15.24 -33.67
CA LEU A 149 -3.18 14.61 -34.94
C LEU A 149 -2.66 13.17 -35.04
N ASP A 150 -1.42 12.91 -34.59
CA ASP A 150 -0.84 11.56 -34.61
C ASP A 150 -1.62 10.63 -33.67
N ALA A 151 -2.13 11.15 -32.56
CA ALA A 151 -2.96 10.39 -31.62
C ALA A 151 -4.29 9.91 -32.25
N GLN A 152 -4.82 10.59 -33.26
CA GLN A 152 -6.08 10.20 -33.89
C GLN A 152 -5.96 8.84 -34.63
N ALA A 153 -4.77 8.45 -35.08
CA ALA A 153 -4.57 7.14 -35.72
C ALA A 153 -4.98 5.98 -34.79
N PHE A 154 -4.90 6.14 -33.49
CA PHE A 154 -5.25 5.10 -32.51
C PHE A 154 -6.76 4.81 -32.43
N HIS A 155 -7.63 5.59 -33.09
CA HIS A 155 -9.04 5.22 -33.26
C HIS A 155 -9.22 3.89 -34.01
N GLU A 156 -8.23 3.50 -34.84
CA GLU A 156 -8.24 2.21 -35.54
C GLU A 156 -8.24 1.00 -34.58
N LEU A 157 -7.80 1.17 -33.35
CA LEU A 157 -7.85 0.11 -32.33
C LEU A 157 -9.29 -0.24 -31.89
N GLY A 158 -10.28 0.59 -32.20
CA GLY A 158 -11.69 0.31 -31.94
C GLY A 158 -12.04 0.24 -30.44
N LEU A 159 -11.33 1.00 -29.58
CA LEU A 159 -11.54 1.05 -28.14
C LEU A 159 -12.25 2.35 -27.69
N GLY A 160 -12.88 3.05 -28.62
CA GLY A 160 -13.62 4.29 -28.33
C GLY A 160 -12.75 5.55 -28.38
N LYS A 161 -12.97 6.50 -27.47
CA LYS A 161 -12.30 7.80 -27.47
C LYS A 161 -10.81 7.66 -27.16
N VAL A 162 -9.97 8.32 -27.96
CA VAL A 162 -8.53 8.42 -27.73
C VAL A 162 -8.24 9.66 -26.88
N HIS A 163 -7.56 9.48 -25.78
CA HIS A 163 -7.12 10.56 -24.90
C HIS A 163 -5.65 10.86 -25.18
N ALA A 164 -5.38 12.00 -25.82
CA ALA A 164 -4.03 12.47 -26.10
C ALA A 164 -3.43 13.10 -24.84
N VAL A 165 -2.39 12.46 -24.26
CA VAL A 165 -1.78 12.90 -22.99
C VAL A 165 -0.27 13.00 -23.10
N SER A 166 0.35 13.82 -22.25
CA SER A 166 1.79 13.76 -21.98
C SER A 166 2.03 13.53 -20.51
N ALA A 167 2.31 12.29 -20.13
CA ALA A 167 2.59 11.92 -18.76
C ALA A 167 3.85 12.61 -18.22
N ALA A 168 4.85 12.86 -19.07
CA ALA A 168 6.08 13.55 -18.69
C ALA A 168 5.83 15.03 -18.35
N HIS A 169 5.04 15.73 -19.20
CA HIS A 169 4.81 17.17 -19.10
C HIS A 169 3.50 17.53 -18.37
N GLY A 170 2.63 16.55 -18.08
CA GLY A 170 1.36 16.76 -17.39
C GLY A 170 0.25 17.33 -18.28
N ARG A 171 0.43 17.31 -19.62
CA ARG A 171 -0.56 17.83 -20.57
C ARG A 171 -1.78 16.90 -20.61
N ASN A 172 -2.98 17.48 -20.54
CA ASN A 172 -4.29 16.81 -20.61
C ASN A 172 -4.50 15.71 -19.54
N ILE A 173 -3.71 15.70 -18.45
CA ILE A 173 -3.85 14.71 -17.38
C ILE A 173 -5.12 14.95 -16.57
N GLY A 174 -5.53 16.21 -16.36
CA GLY A 174 -6.78 16.54 -15.68
C GLY A 174 -7.98 15.93 -16.39
N ASP A 175 -8.19 16.28 -17.65
CA ASP A 175 -9.29 15.76 -18.50
C ASP A 175 -9.26 14.21 -18.60
N PHE A 176 -8.05 13.64 -18.57
CA PHE A 176 -7.89 12.18 -18.55
C PHE A 176 -8.31 11.58 -17.21
N CYS A 177 -7.99 12.22 -16.09
CA CYS A 177 -8.45 11.80 -14.76
C CYS A 177 -9.98 11.90 -14.63
N ASP A 178 -10.60 12.95 -15.20
CA ASP A 178 -12.06 13.09 -15.25
C ASP A 178 -12.69 11.91 -16.01
N ALA A 179 -12.13 11.55 -17.17
CA ALA A 179 -12.58 10.39 -17.94
C ALA A 179 -12.37 9.06 -17.18
N VAL A 180 -11.30 8.94 -16.40
CA VAL A 180 -11.09 7.79 -15.50
C VAL A 180 -12.21 7.71 -14.48
N LEU A 181 -12.56 8.82 -13.80
CA LEU A 181 -13.63 8.86 -12.80
C LEU A 181 -15.01 8.54 -13.38
N GLU A 182 -15.29 8.99 -14.60
CA GLU A 182 -16.56 8.71 -15.31
C GLU A 182 -16.75 7.22 -15.60
N GLN A 183 -15.66 6.51 -15.92
CA GLN A 183 -15.68 5.08 -16.23
C GLN A 183 -15.58 4.17 -15.01
N LEU A 184 -15.12 4.72 -13.87
CA LEU A 184 -15.07 3.94 -12.65
C LEU A 184 -16.47 3.69 -12.11
N PRO A 185 -16.74 2.49 -11.57
CA PRO A 185 -18.02 2.20 -10.91
C PRO A 185 -18.34 3.33 -9.94
N ALA A 186 -19.60 3.77 -9.95
CA ALA A 186 -20.09 4.70 -8.94
C ALA A 186 -19.72 4.14 -7.55
N ALA A 187 -19.33 5.02 -6.63
CA ALA A 187 -19.14 4.59 -5.24
C ALA A 187 -20.41 3.84 -4.83
N PRO A 188 -20.31 2.61 -4.31
CA PRO A 188 -21.49 1.84 -4.00
C PRO A 188 -22.40 2.68 -3.08
N GLU A 189 -23.61 2.96 -3.52
CA GLU A 189 -24.67 3.60 -2.71
C GLU A 189 -25.10 2.75 -1.52
N THR A 190 -24.65 1.49 -1.49
CA THR A 190 -24.87 0.63 -0.34
C THR A 190 -24.13 1.21 0.85
N ALA A 191 -24.86 1.53 1.88
CA ALA A 191 -24.33 1.90 3.18
C ALA A 191 -23.12 1.00 3.49
N PRO A 192 -21.98 1.58 3.90
CA PRO A 192 -20.78 0.78 4.15
C PRO A 192 -21.15 -0.36 5.08
N VAL A 193 -20.81 -1.60 4.70
CA VAL A 193 -21.07 -2.76 5.56
C VAL A 193 -20.57 -2.41 6.95
N PRO A 194 -21.42 -2.42 7.97
CA PRO A 194 -21.05 -1.96 9.30
C PRO A 194 -19.84 -2.77 9.77
N ILE A 195 -18.73 -2.09 9.99
CA ILE A 195 -17.52 -2.73 10.49
C ILE A 195 -17.76 -3.07 11.95
N PRO A 196 -17.68 -4.36 12.34
CA PRO A 196 -17.84 -4.74 13.74
C PRO A 196 -16.85 -3.95 14.63
N PRO A 197 -17.25 -3.56 15.85
CA PRO A 197 -16.34 -2.93 16.79
C PRO A 197 -15.18 -3.87 17.14
N GLY A 198 -13.98 -3.33 17.31
CA GLY A 198 -12.81 -4.09 17.69
C GLY A 198 -11.58 -3.78 16.84
N THR A 199 -10.45 -4.36 17.24
CA THR A 199 -9.18 -4.23 16.50
C THR A 199 -9.21 -5.09 15.24
N ARG A 200 -9.04 -4.47 14.08
CA ARG A 200 -9.06 -5.14 12.78
C ARG A 200 -7.69 -5.70 12.43
N LEU A 201 -7.65 -7.02 12.20
CA LEU A 201 -6.46 -7.79 11.89
C LEU A 201 -6.54 -8.40 10.49
N ALA A 202 -5.49 -8.28 9.69
CA ALA A 202 -5.33 -9.01 8.44
C ALA A 202 -4.12 -9.95 8.51
N PHE A 203 -4.25 -11.13 7.95
CA PHE A 203 -3.16 -12.11 7.82
C PHE A 203 -2.73 -12.16 6.35
N ILE A 204 -1.52 -11.70 6.09
CA ILE A 204 -0.94 -11.68 4.74
C ILE A 204 0.34 -12.52 4.68
N GLY A 205 0.77 -12.84 3.51
CA GLY A 205 1.99 -13.62 3.26
C GLY A 205 1.86 -14.40 1.95
N ARG A 206 2.94 -15.00 1.52
CA ARG A 206 3.01 -15.78 0.29
C ARG A 206 2.05 -16.99 0.29
N PRO A 207 1.67 -17.52 -0.88
CA PRO A 207 1.02 -18.81 -0.96
C PRO A 207 1.83 -19.88 -0.19
N ASN A 208 1.15 -20.82 0.42
CA ASN A 208 1.75 -21.93 1.18
C ASN A 208 2.55 -21.55 2.45
N ALA A 209 2.65 -20.29 2.82
CA ALA A 209 3.25 -19.87 4.10
C ALA A 209 2.45 -20.35 5.34
N GLY A 210 1.30 -20.99 5.14
CA GLY A 210 0.49 -21.56 6.23
C GLY A 210 -0.62 -20.66 6.74
N LYS A 211 -0.97 -19.56 6.05
CA LYS A 211 -2.01 -18.60 6.45
C LYS A 211 -3.32 -19.24 6.87
N SER A 212 -3.93 -20.03 5.97
CA SER A 212 -5.23 -20.66 6.23
C SER A 212 -5.17 -21.62 7.40
N THR A 213 -4.07 -22.36 7.55
CA THR A 213 -3.89 -23.31 8.65
C THR A 213 -3.75 -22.58 9.98
N LEU A 214 -2.94 -21.50 10.01
CA LEU A 214 -2.74 -20.67 11.21
C LEU A 214 -4.06 -20.02 11.64
N ILE A 215 -4.80 -19.39 10.72
CA ILE A 215 -6.07 -18.74 11.00
C ILE A 215 -7.11 -19.77 11.50
N ASN A 216 -7.26 -20.90 10.82
CA ASN A 216 -8.20 -21.94 11.24
C ASN A 216 -7.87 -22.49 12.64
N THR A 217 -6.58 -22.66 12.96
CA THR A 217 -6.15 -23.11 14.27
C THR A 217 -6.44 -22.04 15.33
N LEU A 218 -6.20 -20.78 15.02
CA LEU A 218 -6.50 -19.65 15.89
C LEU A 218 -8.00 -19.56 16.19
N LEU A 219 -8.85 -19.65 15.16
CA LEU A 219 -10.30 -19.60 15.33
C LEU A 219 -10.84 -20.78 16.15
N ARG A 220 -10.32 -21.99 15.92
CA ARG A 220 -10.67 -23.17 16.74
C ARG A 220 -10.24 -22.99 18.20
N ALA A 221 -9.03 -22.50 18.44
CA ALA A 221 -8.51 -22.27 19.78
C ALA A 221 -9.34 -21.23 20.56
N GLN A 222 -9.92 -20.24 19.87
CA GLN A 222 -10.76 -19.20 20.45
C GLN A 222 -12.27 -19.57 20.46
N ARG A 223 -12.64 -20.79 20.04
CA ARG A 223 -14.03 -21.27 19.97
C ARG A 223 -14.97 -20.33 19.20
N VAL A 224 -14.48 -19.74 18.14
CA VAL A 224 -15.27 -18.84 17.29
C VAL A 224 -16.26 -19.65 16.46
N ILE A 225 -17.55 -19.38 16.63
CA ILE A 225 -18.61 -19.97 15.82
C ILE A 225 -18.66 -19.14 14.52
N VAL A 226 -18.26 -19.75 13.41
CA VAL A 226 -18.40 -19.17 12.08
C VAL A 226 -19.83 -19.41 11.61
N SER A 227 -20.67 -18.38 11.53
CA SER A 227 -22.00 -18.53 10.93
C SER A 227 -21.86 -18.74 9.41
N ASP A 228 -22.60 -19.73 8.90
CA ASP A 228 -22.61 -20.09 7.48
C ASP A 228 -23.64 -19.32 6.65
N GLU A 229 -24.00 -18.09 7.03
CA GLU A 229 -24.87 -17.27 6.19
C GLU A 229 -24.15 -16.87 4.89
N PRO A 230 -24.70 -17.27 3.71
CA PRO A 230 -24.07 -16.94 2.43
C PRO A 230 -24.35 -15.48 2.09
N GLY A 231 -23.41 -14.60 2.35
CA GLY A 231 -23.36 -13.25 1.79
C GLY A 231 -22.68 -13.26 0.42
N THR A 232 -23.14 -12.43 -0.48
CA THR A 232 -22.71 -12.29 -1.86
C THR A 232 -21.19 -12.24 -2.05
N THR A 233 -20.70 -12.88 -3.08
CA THR A 233 -19.30 -13.27 -3.39
C THR A 233 -18.30 -12.09 -3.59
N ARG A 234 -18.66 -10.84 -3.31
CA ARG A 234 -17.83 -9.64 -3.49
C ARG A 234 -17.48 -8.88 -2.23
N ASP A 235 -18.12 -9.17 -1.08
CA ASP A 235 -17.91 -8.41 0.15
C ASP A 235 -16.85 -9.05 1.05
N PRO A 236 -15.97 -8.24 1.69
CA PRO A 236 -15.03 -8.72 2.67
C PRO A 236 -15.80 -9.24 3.90
N ILE A 237 -15.54 -10.47 4.25
CA ILE A 237 -16.16 -11.07 5.44
C ILE A 237 -15.37 -10.63 6.64
N TYR A 238 -16.04 -9.88 7.54
CA TYR A 238 -15.53 -9.57 8.87
C TYR A 238 -15.88 -10.72 9.80
N LEU A 239 -14.89 -11.27 10.49
CA LEU A 239 -15.11 -12.29 11.48
C LEU A 239 -14.72 -11.76 12.86
N PRO A 240 -15.70 -11.29 13.66
CA PRO A 240 -15.43 -10.85 15.02
C PRO A 240 -15.13 -12.03 15.93
N PHE A 241 -14.18 -11.87 16.84
CA PHE A 241 -13.88 -12.82 17.90
C PHE A 241 -13.32 -12.10 19.13
N ARG A 242 -13.46 -12.74 20.28
CA ARG A 242 -12.97 -12.18 21.55
C ARG A 242 -11.69 -12.85 21.98
N TYR A 243 -10.70 -12.06 22.32
CA TYR A 243 -9.44 -12.53 22.89
C TYR A 243 -9.16 -11.79 24.18
N LYS A 244 -9.15 -12.52 25.31
CA LYS A 244 -9.16 -11.94 26.67
C LYS A 244 -10.32 -10.92 26.76
N ASP A 245 -10.03 -9.68 27.13
CA ASP A 245 -11.02 -8.60 27.25
C ASP A 245 -11.07 -7.67 26.01
N ARG A 246 -10.57 -8.12 24.88
CA ARG A 246 -10.49 -7.33 23.65
C ARG A 246 -11.31 -7.97 22.53
N ASP A 247 -12.09 -7.14 21.85
CA ASP A 247 -12.78 -7.52 20.63
C ASP A 247 -11.82 -7.36 19.45
N LEU A 248 -11.63 -8.44 18.70
CA LEU A 248 -10.78 -8.50 17.53
C LEU A 248 -11.65 -8.85 16.32
N VAL A 249 -11.27 -8.36 15.15
CA VAL A 249 -11.99 -8.62 13.90
C VAL A 249 -10.98 -9.09 12.85
N LEU A 250 -11.15 -10.31 12.35
CA LEU A 250 -10.41 -10.76 11.17
C LEU A 250 -11.04 -10.16 9.93
N THR A 251 -10.23 -9.53 9.10
CA THR A 251 -10.64 -9.01 7.80
C THR A 251 -10.23 -10.00 6.70
N ASP A 252 -11.07 -10.14 5.66
CA ASP A 252 -10.85 -11.01 4.51
C ASP A 252 -10.70 -12.52 4.82
N THR A 253 -11.79 -13.13 5.27
CA THR A 253 -11.86 -14.58 5.41
C THR A 253 -12.23 -15.29 4.10
N ALA A 254 -12.50 -14.58 3.01
CA ALA A 254 -12.86 -15.16 1.70
C ALA A 254 -11.77 -16.09 1.12
N GLY A 255 -10.49 -15.82 1.46
CA GLY A 255 -9.37 -16.71 1.15
C GLY A 255 -9.40 -18.06 1.86
N LEU A 256 -10.17 -18.18 2.94
CA LEU A 256 -10.28 -19.43 3.71
C LEU A 256 -11.27 -20.44 3.09
N ARG A 257 -12.28 -19.98 2.35
CA ARG A 257 -13.37 -20.82 1.83
C ARG A 257 -13.10 -21.48 0.47
N ARG A 258 -12.22 -20.89 -0.38
CA ARG A 258 -11.91 -21.46 -1.70
C ARG A 258 -10.71 -22.40 -1.65
N ARG A 259 -10.92 -23.63 -1.21
CA ARG A 259 -10.01 -24.75 -1.49
C ARG A 259 -10.47 -25.46 -2.76
N LYS A 260 -9.52 -25.60 -3.70
CA LYS A 260 -9.47 -26.40 -4.94
C LYS A 260 -9.71 -25.60 -6.21
N GLN A 261 -8.65 -25.34 -6.85
CA GLN A 261 -8.27 -25.24 -8.24
C GLN A 261 -7.43 -23.98 -8.53
N VAL A 262 -6.31 -24.21 -9.23
CA VAL A 262 -5.40 -23.26 -9.86
C VAL A 262 -4.32 -22.64 -8.95
N ALA A 263 -3.20 -23.34 -8.79
CA ALA A 263 -2.13 -22.95 -7.85
C ALA A 263 -1.17 -21.84 -8.34
N ARG A 264 -1.05 -21.55 -9.64
CA ARG A 264 -0.08 -20.59 -10.17
C ARG A 264 -0.63 -19.19 -10.48
N ALA A 265 -1.89 -19.07 -10.90
CA ALA A 265 -2.56 -17.78 -11.06
C ALA A 265 -2.85 -17.08 -9.70
N MET A 266 -2.79 -17.83 -8.60
CA MET A 266 -3.15 -17.37 -7.25
C MET A 266 -2.11 -16.46 -6.56
N GLU A 267 -0.85 -16.44 -6.99
CA GLU A 267 0.18 -15.65 -6.29
C GLU A 267 -0.04 -14.15 -6.40
N LYS A 268 -0.51 -13.69 -7.54
CA LYS A 268 -0.68 -12.26 -7.85
C LYS A 268 -2.07 -11.74 -7.49
N LEU A 269 -3.09 -12.56 -7.64
CA LEU A 269 -4.40 -12.34 -7.02
C LEU A 269 -4.26 -12.16 -5.50
N ALA A 270 -3.37 -12.93 -4.86
CA ALA A 270 -3.08 -12.80 -3.44
C ALA A 270 -2.50 -11.42 -3.08
N ALA A 271 -1.70 -10.79 -3.93
CA ALA A 271 -1.15 -9.46 -3.68
C ALA A 271 -2.23 -8.36 -3.75
N ILE A 272 -3.05 -8.34 -4.81
CA ILE A 272 -4.15 -7.37 -4.97
C ILE A 272 -5.15 -7.52 -3.82
N LYS A 273 -5.49 -8.76 -3.50
CA LYS A 273 -6.37 -9.07 -2.39
C LYS A 273 -5.80 -8.64 -1.05
N SER A 274 -4.48 -8.85 -0.86
CA SER A 274 -3.77 -8.37 0.33
C SER A 274 -3.84 -6.84 0.46
N ILE A 275 -3.78 -6.09 -0.64
CA ILE A 275 -3.89 -4.64 -0.64
C ILE A 275 -5.28 -4.19 -0.18
N ARG A 276 -6.35 -4.72 -0.78
CA ARG A 276 -7.74 -4.39 -0.39
C ARG A 276 -8.00 -4.74 1.08
N THR A 277 -7.45 -5.85 1.54
CA THR A 277 -7.54 -6.28 2.93
C THR A 277 -6.79 -5.33 3.87
N MET A 278 -5.58 -4.89 3.49
CA MET A 278 -4.79 -3.95 4.29
C MET A 278 -5.53 -2.63 4.53
N GLU A 279 -6.24 -2.09 3.55
CA GLU A 279 -6.91 -0.78 3.70
C GLU A 279 -7.94 -0.77 4.84
N ARG A 280 -8.63 -1.87 5.05
CA ARG A 280 -9.67 -2.03 6.09
C ARG A 280 -9.14 -2.48 7.45
N THR A 281 -7.82 -2.59 7.59
CA THR A 281 -7.14 -3.21 8.72
C THR A 281 -6.32 -2.18 9.49
N GLN A 282 -6.17 -2.38 10.79
CA GLN A 282 -5.28 -1.60 11.64
C GLN A 282 -3.93 -2.30 11.79
N VAL A 283 -3.94 -3.60 11.99
CA VAL A 283 -2.73 -4.41 12.19
C VAL A 283 -2.67 -5.51 11.16
N VAL A 284 -1.53 -5.60 10.49
CA VAL A 284 -1.21 -6.63 9.50
C VAL A 284 -0.27 -7.65 10.15
N VAL A 285 -0.65 -8.91 10.11
CA VAL A 285 0.20 -10.04 10.49
C VAL A 285 0.83 -10.61 9.22
N LEU A 286 2.13 -10.37 9.04
CA LEU A 286 2.91 -10.92 7.95
C LEU A 286 3.38 -12.33 8.32
N ILE A 287 2.88 -13.34 7.61
CA ILE A 287 3.25 -14.74 7.82
C ILE A 287 4.39 -15.12 6.89
N ILE A 288 5.50 -15.53 7.48
CA ILE A 288 6.71 -15.97 6.78
C ILE A 288 6.95 -17.43 7.13
N ASP A 289 7.22 -18.25 6.11
CA ASP A 289 7.67 -19.63 6.31
C ASP A 289 9.09 -19.62 6.88
N ALA A 290 9.26 -20.12 8.09
CA ALA A 290 10.55 -20.13 8.78
C ALA A 290 11.60 -20.99 8.06
N GLN A 291 11.20 -22.03 7.31
CA GLN A 291 12.12 -22.85 6.53
C GLN A 291 12.75 -22.06 5.37
N GLU A 292 11.93 -21.31 4.64
CA GLU A 292 12.37 -20.52 3.50
C GLU A 292 13.05 -19.22 3.94
N GLY A 293 12.61 -18.64 5.06
CA GLY A 293 13.05 -17.32 5.54
C GLY A 293 12.34 -16.18 4.81
N VAL A 294 12.81 -14.95 5.04
CA VAL A 294 12.27 -13.75 4.41
C VAL A 294 12.68 -13.70 2.94
N THR A 295 11.70 -13.47 2.07
CA THR A 295 11.92 -13.27 0.63
C THR A 295 11.61 -11.85 0.22
N ASP A 296 11.98 -11.45 -1.01
CA ASP A 296 11.67 -10.15 -1.58
C ASP A 296 10.16 -9.87 -1.59
N GLN A 297 9.34 -10.91 -1.85
CA GLN A 297 7.89 -10.77 -1.84
C GLN A 297 7.34 -10.48 -0.43
N ASP A 298 7.90 -11.11 0.60
CA ASP A 298 7.53 -10.83 1.98
C ASP A 298 7.93 -9.39 2.38
N GLN A 299 9.12 -8.94 1.97
CA GLN A 299 9.56 -7.55 2.19
C GLN A 299 8.64 -6.54 1.49
N ARG A 300 8.21 -6.82 0.26
CA ARG A 300 7.27 -5.97 -0.48
C ARG A 300 5.93 -5.85 0.22
N LEU A 301 5.35 -6.96 0.66
CA LEU A 301 4.09 -6.98 1.40
C LEU A 301 4.21 -6.20 2.72
N ALA A 302 5.31 -6.40 3.44
CA ALA A 302 5.61 -5.68 4.67
C ALA A 302 5.74 -4.17 4.45
N ARG A 303 6.52 -3.77 3.45
CA ARG A 303 6.73 -2.36 3.08
C ARG A 303 5.41 -1.70 2.68
N MET A 304 4.60 -2.39 1.90
CA MET A 304 3.29 -1.93 1.46
C MET A 304 2.34 -1.68 2.63
N ALA A 305 2.27 -2.60 3.60
CA ALA A 305 1.48 -2.41 4.82
C ALA A 305 1.98 -1.21 5.64
N PHE A 306 3.29 -1.09 5.81
CA PHE A 306 3.92 -0.04 6.60
C PHE A 306 3.68 1.36 6.01
N ILE A 307 3.84 1.53 4.69
CA ILE A 307 3.61 2.81 4.00
C ILE A 307 2.13 3.22 4.09
N ARG A 308 1.21 2.25 4.03
CA ARG A 308 -0.23 2.49 4.22
C ARG A 308 -0.63 2.81 5.66
N GLY A 309 0.33 3.02 6.54
CA GLY A 309 0.04 3.41 7.92
C GLY A 309 -0.38 2.26 8.82
N LYS A 310 -0.20 0.99 8.40
CA LYS A 310 -0.63 -0.15 9.21
C LYS A 310 0.44 -0.58 10.19
N GLY A 311 0.04 -1.00 11.39
CA GLY A 311 0.94 -1.68 12.29
C GLY A 311 1.30 -3.06 11.76
N VAL A 312 2.57 -3.47 11.84
CA VAL A 312 3.04 -4.75 11.30
C VAL A 312 3.56 -5.63 12.42
N VAL A 313 3.02 -6.85 12.48
CA VAL A 313 3.50 -7.95 13.32
C VAL A 313 3.99 -9.07 12.41
N VAL A 314 5.14 -9.65 12.70
CA VAL A 314 5.74 -10.72 11.90
C VAL A 314 5.53 -12.06 12.60
N ALA A 315 4.94 -13.03 11.91
CA ALA A 315 4.82 -14.41 12.37
C ALA A 315 5.79 -15.30 11.59
N LEU A 316 6.88 -15.74 12.23
CA LEU A 316 7.73 -16.79 11.69
C LEU A 316 7.03 -18.13 11.94
N HIS A 317 6.33 -18.59 10.91
CA HIS A 317 5.47 -19.77 10.96
C HIS A 317 6.22 -21.04 10.58
N LYS A 318 5.68 -22.20 10.94
CA LYS A 318 6.33 -23.52 10.82
C LYS A 318 7.67 -23.61 11.59
N TRP A 319 7.73 -22.90 12.72
CA TRP A 319 8.94 -22.85 13.55
C TRP A 319 9.38 -24.20 14.07
N ASP A 320 8.46 -25.15 14.25
CA ASP A 320 8.73 -26.56 14.60
C ASP A 320 9.71 -27.25 13.66
N GLN A 321 9.78 -26.81 12.41
CA GLN A 321 10.67 -27.38 11.39
C GLN A 321 12.09 -26.82 11.44
N VAL A 322 12.28 -25.69 12.11
CA VAL A 322 13.56 -24.96 12.17
C VAL A 322 14.21 -25.06 13.56
N VAL A 323 13.41 -25.13 14.61
CA VAL A 323 13.88 -25.07 16.01
C VAL A 323 14.85 -26.17 16.38
N LYS A 324 14.79 -27.35 15.70
CA LYS A 324 15.65 -28.48 15.95
C LYS A 324 17.12 -28.24 15.52
N ASP A 325 17.33 -27.37 14.55
CA ASP A 325 18.64 -26.87 14.13
C ASP A 325 18.87 -25.49 14.74
N GLY A 326 19.57 -25.45 15.86
CA GLY A 326 19.83 -24.20 16.57
C GLY A 326 20.65 -23.18 15.79
N LYS A 327 21.47 -23.62 14.81
CA LYS A 327 22.22 -22.72 13.92
C LYS A 327 21.27 -22.08 12.91
N LEU A 328 20.46 -22.88 12.22
CA LEU A 328 19.47 -22.43 11.27
C LEU A 328 18.43 -21.50 11.95
N ALA A 329 17.95 -21.85 13.14
CA ALA A 329 17.01 -21.04 13.90
C ALA A 329 17.57 -19.63 14.19
N ARG A 330 18.85 -19.53 14.60
CA ARG A 330 19.52 -18.25 14.86
C ARG A 330 19.71 -17.45 13.58
N GLU A 331 20.14 -18.08 12.51
CA GLU A 331 20.30 -17.48 11.19
C GLU A 331 18.98 -16.90 10.67
N ARG A 332 17.88 -17.66 10.75
CA ARG A 332 16.55 -17.20 10.32
C ARG A 332 16.06 -15.98 11.09
N LEU A 333 16.29 -15.95 12.40
CA LEU A 333 15.94 -14.79 13.23
C LEU A 333 16.76 -13.56 12.85
N LEU A 334 18.08 -13.70 12.71
CA LEU A 334 18.96 -12.60 12.33
C LEU A 334 18.58 -12.06 10.95
N HIS A 335 18.46 -12.93 9.96
CA HIS A 335 18.04 -12.56 8.60
C HIS A 335 16.66 -11.84 8.59
N THR A 336 15.72 -12.29 9.44
CA THR A 336 14.40 -11.63 9.54
C THR A 336 14.54 -10.21 10.10
N HIS A 337 15.36 -10.02 11.13
CA HIS A 337 15.60 -8.69 11.70
C HIS A 337 16.28 -7.74 10.70
N GLU A 338 17.27 -8.22 9.95
CA GLU A 338 18.01 -7.44 8.96
C GLU A 338 17.11 -7.09 7.75
N SER A 339 16.43 -8.07 7.18
CA SER A 339 15.59 -7.91 5.99
C SER A 339 14.36 -7.02 6.24
N LEU A 340 13.85 -6.98 7.47
CA LEU A 340 12.69 -6.20 7.87
C LEU A 340 13.04 -5.01 8.78
N ALA A 341 14.31 -4.58 8.80
CA ALA A 341 14.77 -3.46 9.61
C ALA A 341 14.01 -2.14 9.34
N PHE A 342 13.52 -1.96 8.09
CA PHE A 342 12.70 -0.80 7.71
C PHE A 342 11.36 -0.70 8.44
N LEU A 343 10.86 -1.80 9.03
CA LEU A 343 9.67 -1.82 9.90
C LEU A 343 9.95 -1.27 11.31
N GLU A 344 11.19 -0.88 11.58
CA GLU A 344 11.58 -0.26 12.83
C GLU A 344 11.28 -1.13 14.06
N ASN A 345 11.92 -2.29 14.09
CA ASN A 345 11.83 -3.24 15.20
C ASN A 345 10.42 -3.80 15.46
N PRO A 346 9.76 -4.47 14.49
CA PRO A 346 8.43 -5.05 14.65
C PRO A 346 8.45 -6.17 15.71
N TRP A 347 7.27 -6.59 16.17
CA TRP A 347 7.13 -7.83 16.92
C TRP A 347 7.35 -9.00 15.97
N ILE A 348 8.33 -9.86 16.29
CA ILE A 348 8.59 -11.10 15.56
C ILE A 348 8.23 -12.25 16.49
N VAL A 349 7.16 -12.99 16.15
CA VAL A 349 6.63 -14.10 16.93
C VAL A 349 6.85 -15.40 16.19
N LYS A 350 7.46 -16.35 16.86
CA LYS A 350 7.67 -17.70 16.35
C LYS A 350 6.39 -18.52 16.55
N THR A 351 5.81 -19.08 15.50
CA THR A 351 4.52 -19.78 15.58
C THR A 351 4.57 -21.16 14.91
N SER A 352 3.80 -22.10 15.43
CA SER A 352 3.56 -23.38 14.79
C SER A 352 2.13 -23.85 15.07
N VAL A 353 1.52 -24.53 14.12
CA VAL A 353 0.23 -25.23 14.29
C VAL A 353 0.41 -26.70 14.68
N VAL A 354 1.63 -27.23 14.51
CA VAL A 354 2.05 -28.54 14.98
C VAL A 354 2.85 -28.30 16.25
N GLY A 355 2.42 -28.89 17.37
CA GLY A 355 3.14 -28.71 18.63
C GLY A 355 4.51 -29.37 18.61
N GLU A 356 5.39 -29.01 19.55
CA GLU A 356 6.74 -29.60 19.74
C GLU A 356 6.72 -31.04 20.25
N GLY A 357 5.56 -31.74 20.28
CA GLY A 357 5.41 -33.13 20.71
C GLY A 357 5.98 -34.14 19.69
N ARG A 358 6.52 -35.28 20.21
CA ARG A 358 7.15 -36.33 19.41
C ARG A 358 6.18 -37.05 18.44
N ASP A 359 4.87 -36.90 18.60
CA ASP A 359 3.85 -37.54 17.77
C ASP A 359 3.12 -36.52 16.89
N ARG A 360 3.09 -36.81 15.58
CA ARG A 360 2.40 -35.99 14.56
C ARG A 360 0.88 -36.10 14.80
N GLY A 361 0.34 -35.25 15.66
CA GLY A 361 -1.12 -35.18 15.85
C GLY A 361 -1.61 -34.64 17.19
N GLU A 362 -0.81 -34.63 18.24
CA GLU A 362 -1.25 -34.23 19.59
C GLU A 362 -0.60 -32.96 20.16
N GLY A 363 0.22 -32.29 19.41
CA GLY A 363 0.90 -31.08 19.88
C GLY A 363 -0.03 -29.86 19.95
N LYS A 364 -0.03 -29.16 21.09
CA LYS A 364 -0.72 -27.86 21.21
C LYS A 364 -0.06 -26.84 20.29
N PRO A 365 -0.84 -25.98 19.61
CA PRO A 365 -0.28 -24.91 18.80
C PRO A 365 0.67 -24.03 19.61
N PHE A 366 1.79 -23.63 19.00
CA PHE A 366 2.83 -22.88 19.68
C PHE A 366 2.67 -21.37 19.45
N ASN A 367 2.72 -20.59 20.53
CA ASN A 367 2.73 -19.11 20.57
C ASN A 367 1.58 -18.35 19.88
N LEU A 368 0.41 -18.96 19.68
CA LEU A 368 -0.75 -18.23 19.11
C LEU A 368 -1.22 -17.08 20.01
N ASN A 369 -1.17 -17.28 21.33
CA ASN A 369 -1.53 -16.22 22.29
C ASN A 369 -0.51 -15.07 22.26
N GLU A 370 0.78 -15.37 22.14
CA GLU A 370 1.82 -14.36 22.01
C GLU A 370 1.63 -13.52 20.73
N LEU A 371 1.21 -14.17 19.61
CA LEU A 371 0.89 -13.49 18.37
C LEU A 371 -0.28 -12.52 18.54
N LEU A 372 -1.36 -12.95 19.19
CA LEU A 372 -2.50 -12.07 19.46
C LEU A 372 -2.15 -10.94 20.44
N ASP A 373 -1.35 -11.21 21.47
CA ASP A 373 -0.85 -10.19 22.38
C ASP A 373 0.01 -9.14 21.65
N ALA A 374 0.85 -9.56 20.70
CA ALA A 374 1.62 -8.65 19.85
C ALA A 374 0.70 -7.79 18.98
N CYS A 375 -0.37 -8.37 18.39
CA CYS A 375 -1.35 -7.61 17.62
C CYS A 375 -2.07 -6.56 18.47
N VAL A 376 -2.52 -6.93 19.67
CA VAL A 376 -3.20 -6.01 20.60
C VAL A 376 -2.27 -4.88 21.04
N ARG A 377 -1.00 -5.18 21.36
CA ARG A 377 0.01 -4.15 21.71
C ARG A 377 0.26 -3.20 20.54
N THR A 378 0.37 -3.72 19.32
CA THR A 378 0.59 -2.92 18.11
C THR A 378 -0.61 -2.01 17.85
N ALA A 379 -1.84 -2.51 17.95
CA ALA A 379 -3.05 -1.71 17.82
C ALA A 379 -3.15 -0.61 18.89
N GLY A 380 -2.87 -0.95 20.14
CA GLY A 380 -2.86 0.03 21.24
C GLY A 380 -1.80 1.13 21.04
N ALA A 381 -0.66 0.78 20.46
CA ALA A 381 0.38 1.76 20.15
C ALA A 381 0.02 2.65 18.95
N LEU A 382 -0.71 2.14 17.94
CA LEU A 382 -1.27 2.94 16.83
C LEU A 382 -2.23 4.00 17.36
N GLN A 383 -3.09 3.65 18.31
CA GLN A 383 -4.12 4.53 18.86
C GLN A 383 -3.59 5.45 19.98
N LYS A 384 -2.30 5.38 20.28
CA LYS A 384 -1.72 6.14 21.38
C LYS A 384 -1.70 7.63 21.10
N ARG A 385 -2.38 8.40 21.94
CA ARG A 385 -2.25 9.86 21.99
C ARG A 385 -1.03 10.26 22.80
N ILE A 386 -0.13 11.00 22.17
CA ILE A 386 1.05 11.59 22.79
C ILE A 386 0.68 12.99 23.27
N GLY A 387 0.87 13.26 24.55
CA GLY A 387 0.60 14.58 25.13
C GLY A 387 1.50 15.64 24.49
N THR A 388 0.93 16.78 24.11
CA THR A 388 1.63 17.88 23.44
C THR A 388 2.84 18.38 24.22
N ALA A 389 2.75 18.48 25.55
CA ALA A 389 3.87 18.89 26.39
C ALA A 389 5.05 17.92 26.29
N ALA A 390 4.81 16.62 26.46
CA ALA A 390 5.84 15.60 26.40
C ALA A 390 6.47 15.50 24.99
N LEU A 391 5.68 15.73 23.93
CA LEU A 391 6.17 15.75 22.55
C LEU A 391 7.11 16.95 22.31
N ASN A 392 6.78 18.11 22.88
CA ASN A 392 7.61 19.30 22.78
C ASN A 392 8.88 19.22 23.64
N GLU A 393 8.83 18.62 24.82
CA GLU A 393 10.03 18.30 25.60
C GLU A 393 11.00 17.41 24.77
N GLU A 394 10.49 16.37 24.11
CA GLU A 394 11.31 15.50 23.28
C GLU A 394 11.86 16.23 22.07
N LEU A 395 11.06 17.10 21.41
CA LEU A 395 11.53 17.92 20.31
C LEU A 395 12.67 18.84 20.73
N GLN A 396 12.54 19.51 21.89
CA GLN A 396 13.59 20.37 22.46
C GLN A 396 14.87 19.57 22.76
N ALA A 397 14.73 18.41 23.40
CA ALA A 397 15.84 17.53 23.70
C ALA A 397 16.53 17.05 22.40
N ALA A 398 15.76 16.67 21.40
CA ALA A 398 16.30 16.26 20.09
C ALA A 398 17.09 17.38 19.41
N VAL A 399 16.59 18.62 19.45
CA VAL A 399 17.28 19.77 18.88
C VAL A 399 18.54 20.14 19.67
N ALA A 400 18.52 19.96 20.98
CA ALA A 400 19.69 20.20 21.84
C ALA A 400 20.80 19.17 21.57
N ASP A 401 20.44 17.88 21.39
CA ASP A 401 21.40 16.81 21.09
C ASP A 401 21.99 16.98 19.68
N HIS A 402 21.15 17.27 18.68
CA HIS A 402 21.55 17.46 17.29
C HIS A 402 20.76 18.60 16.68
N SER A 403 21.42 19.72 16.42
CA SER A 403 20.79 20.87 15.77
C SER A 403 20.38 20.57 14.32
N PRO A 404 19.22 21.05 13.86
CA PRO A 404 18.82 20.88 12.47
C PRO A 404 19.84 21.45 11.48
N PRO A 405 20.12 20.77 10.36
CA PRO A 405 21.04 21.31 9.34
C PRO A 405 20.49 22.58 8.71
N MET A 406 21.38 23.42 8.19
CA MET A 406 20.98 24.64 7.48
C MET A 406 20.15 24.31 6.23
N TYR A 407 19.10 25.06 6.00
CA TYR A 407 18.30 25.01 4.79
C TYR A 407 18.55 26.26 3.94
N ARG A 408 19.10 26.10 2.72
CA ARG A 408 19.43 27.21 1.81
C ARG A 408 20.26 28.31 2.52
N ALA A 409 21.30 27.94 3.22
CA ALA A 409 22.18 28.81 4.02
C ALA A 409 21.46 29.55 5.15
N LYS A 410 20.26 29.15 5.55
CA LYS A 410 19.53 29.76 6.67
C LYS A 410 19.40 28.75 7.81
N SER A 411 19.49 29.23 9.05
CA SER A 411 19.27 28.42 10.25
C SER A 411 17.83 27.94 10.30
N VAL A 412 17.65 26.65 10.54
CA VAL A 412 16.34 26.01 10.74
C VAL A 412 15.99 26.08 12.23
N ARG A 413 14.77 26.55 12.54
CA ARG A 413 14.24 26.61 13.90
C ARG A 413 12.93 25.84 13.96
N LEU A 414 12.88 24.85 14.85
CA LEU A 414 11.67 24.09 15.17
C LEU A 414 11.04 24.69 16.41
N TYR A 415 9.77 25.06 16.33
CA TYR A 415 9.11 25.80 17.42
C TYR A 415 8.22 24.91 18.27
N PHE A 416 7.44 24.07 17.64
CA PHE A 416 6.36 23.35 18.29
C PHE A 416 6.00 22.09 17.51
N ALA A 417 5.67 21.00 18.22
CA ALA A 417 5.19 19.77 17.67
C ALA A 417 3.84 19.38 18.26
N THR A 418 2.96 18.87 17.43
CA THR A 418 1.66 18.33 17.83
C THR A 418 1.38 17.03 17.11
N GLN A 419 0.65 16.13 17.73
CA GLN A 419 0.13 14.94 17.07
C GLN A 419 -1.23 15.28 16.47
N ALA A 420 -1.31 15.33 15.15
CA ALA A 420 -2.52 15.65 14.41
C ALA A 420 -3.42 14.41 14.26
N ASP A 421 -2.84 13.22 14.06
CA ASP A 421 -3.59 11.97 13.85
C ASP A 421 -2.93 10.79 14.59
N ILE A 422 -3.67 9.66 14.72
CA ILE A 422 -3.28 8.48 15.49
C ILE A 422 -3.08 7.21 14.63
N GLU A 423 -3.77 7.03 13.55
CA GLU A 423 -3.76 5.79 12.74
C GLU A 423 -3.35 6.04 11.27
N PRO A 424 -2.05 6.24 10.96
CA PRO A 424 -0.87 6.19 11.83
C PRO A 424 -0.60 7.50 12.57
N PRO A 425 0.24 7.49 13.64
CA PRO A 425 0.64 8.72 14.30
C PRO A 425 1.23 9.74 13.33
N LEU A 426 0.56 10.89 13.19
CA LEU A 426 0.98 12.02 12.36
C LEU A 426 1.46 13.13 13.27
N ILE A 427 2.74 13.45 13.20
CA ILE A 427 3.38 14.53 13.95
C ILE A 427 3.57 15.73 13.03
N VAL A 428 2.99 16.85 13.41
CA VAL A 428 3.15 18.12 12.70
C VAL A 428 4.11 19.01 13.49
N ILE A 429 5.20 19.42 12.87
CA ILE A 429 6.20 20.33 13.46
C ILE A 429 6.08 21.70 12.80
N SER A 430 5.91 22.73 13.61
CA SER A 430 5.96 24.13 13.18
C SER A 430 7.42 24.60 13.15
N ALA A 431 7.86 25.14 12.01
CA ALA A 431 9.21 25.62 11.81
C ALA A 431 9.23 27.03 11.16
N ASN A 432 10.40 27.65 11.10
CA ASN A 432 10.56 28.93 10.39
C ASN A 432 10.42 28.81 8.86
N HIS A 433 10.64 27.61 8.31
CA HIS A 433 10.46 27.31 6.89
C HIS A 433 9.74 25.97 6.74
N GLY A 434 8.80 25.85 5.81
CA GLY A 434 8.20 24.57 5.44
C GLY A 434 9.21 23.71 4.67
N ARG A 435 9.10 22.36 4.83
CA ARG A 435 10.00 21.40 4.15
C ARG A 435 11.49 21.70 4.32
N CYS A 436 11.88 22.20 5.48
CA CYS A 436 13.26 22.62 5.75
C CYS A 436 14.16 21.53 6.33
N LEU A 437 13.62 20.38 6.67
CA LEU A 437 14.39 19.26 7.22
C LEU A 437 14.95 18.38 6.09
N SER A 438 16.17 17.90 6.29
CA SER A 438 16.71 16.82 5.46
C SER A 438 16.07 15.49 5.86
N THR A 439 16.02 14.56 4.92
CA THR A 439 15.49 13.21 5.14
C THR A 439 16.16 12.50 6.34
N ASP A 440 17.46 12.71 6.53
CA ASP A 440 18.19 12.10 7.64
C ASP A 440 17.81 12.70 8.98
N TYR A 441 17.54 14.00 9.03
CA TYR A 441 17.10 14.66 10.26
C TYR A 441 15.65 14.29 10.60
N GLU A 442 14.78 14.15 9.60
CA GLU A 442 13.43 13.61 9.79
C GLU A 442 13.48 12.18 10.35
N ARG A 443 14.32 11.31 9.80
CA ARG A 443 14.54 9.95 10.31
C ARG A 443 15.05 9.95 11.75
N TYR A 444 15.94 10.87 12.10
CA TYR A 444 16.43 11.04 13.46
C TYR A 444 15.30 11.38 14.43
N LEU A 445 14.47 12.38 14.10
CA LEU A 445 13.33 12.77 14.93
C LEU A 445 12.32 11.63 15.10
N ILE A 446 11.98 10.95 14.00
CA ILE A 446 11.06 9.81 14.01
C ILE A 446 11.62 8.70 14.92
N ARG A 447 12.92 8.39 14.83
CA ARG A 447 13.55 7.39 15.68
C ARG A 447 13.47 7.75 17.17
N ARG A 448 13.70 9.02 17.52
CA ARG A 448 13.56 9.52 18.89
C ARG A 448 12.13 9.31 19.43
N ILE A 449 11.15 9.75 18.65
CA ILE A 449 9.72 9.59 18.98
C ILE A 449 9.37 8.11 19.19
N ARG A 450 9.77 7.23 18.27
CA ARG A 450 9.52 5.79 18.39
C ARG A 450 10.12 5.18 19.64
N THR A 451 11.34 5.54 19.96
CA THR A 451 12.06 5.02 21.15
C THR A 451 11.35 5.44 22.43
N ARG A 452 11.02 6.73 22.57
CA ARG A 452 10.40 7.27 23.78
C ARG A 452 9.01 6.70 24.04
N TRP A 453 8.21 6.46 23.00
CA TRP A 453 6.83 5.97 23.13
C TRP A 453 6.65 4.50 22.80
N HIS A 454 7.74 3.77 22.54
CA HIS A 454 7.74 2.33 22.24
C HIS A 454 6.87 1.94 21.02
N LEU A 455 6.93 2.74 19.95
CA LEU A 455 6.14 2.55 18.74
C LEU A 455 6.80 1.51 17.80
N ARG A 456 6.76 0.23 18.20
CA ARG A 456 7.38 -0.90 17.47
C ARG A 456 6.50 -1.35 16.30
N GLY A 457 7.10 -1.50 15.12
CA GLY A 457 6.39 -1.97 13.92
C GLY A 457 5.27 -1.01 13.46
N ILE A 458 5.35 0.28 13.85
CA ILE A 458 4.34 1.28 13.56
C ILE A 458 4.97 2.38 12.72
N PRO A 459 4.36 2.74 11.58
CA PRO A 459 4.78 3.91 10.83
C PRO A 459 4.45 5.20 11.61
N VAL A 460 5.39 6.14 11.63
CA VAL A 460 5.19 7.47 12.17
C VAL A 460 5.40 8.45 11.02
N ARG A 461 4.40 9.27 10.75
CA ARG A 461 4.47 10.34 9.74
C ARG A 461 4.89 11.65 10.41
N LEU A 462 5.75 12.40 9.73
CA LEU A 462 6.22 13.69 10.18
C LEU A 462 6.00 14.71 9.06
N VAL A 463 5.36 15.84 9.39
CA VAL A 463 5.12 16.95 8.47
C VAL A 463 5.67 18.22 9.08
N VAL A 464 6.45 18.97 8.31
CA VAL A 464 6.99 20.27 8.72
C VAL A 464 6.21 21.39 8.04
N ARG A 465 5.57 22.23 8.85
CA ARG A 465 4.83 23.41 8.38
C ARG A 465 5.64 24.69 8.68
N GLY A 466 5.85 25.53 7.66
CA GLY A 466 6.41 26.86 7.85
C GLY A 466 5.38 27.77 8.52
N ARG A 467 5.81 28.63 9.44
CA ARG A 467 4.95 29.73 9.89
C ARG A 467 4.69 30.63 8.68
N GLY A 468 3.49 30.59 8.12
CA GLY A 468 3.05 31.60 7.16
C GLY A 468 3.24 32.99 7.77
N ARG A 469 3.75 33.96 6.99
CA ARG A 469 3.71 35.34 7.38
C ARG A 469 2.25 35.67 7.70
N SER A 470 1.95 35.85 8.99
CA SER A 470 0.65 36.39 9.40
C SER A 470 0.42 37.70 8.63
N ASN A 471 -0.78 37.89 8.15
CA ASN A 471 -1.32 39.03 7.40
C ASN A 471 -1.34 40.31 8.29
N GLN A 472 -0.21 40.72 8.83
CA GLN A 472 0.01 42.00 9.51
C GLN A 472 1.07 42.76 8.73
N GLU A 473 0.62 43.47 7.70
CA GLU A 473 1.21 44.69 7.16
C GLU A 473 0.54 45.02 5.82
N ARG A 474 -0.80 45.12 5.82
CA ARG A 474 -1.48 46.06 4.92
C ARG A 474 -1.96 47.21 5.77
N LYS A 475 -1.03 48.16 6.09
CA LYS A 475 -1.43 49.51 6.39
C LYS A 475 -1.85 50.17 5.07
N PRO A 476 -3.03 50.78 4.97
CA PRO A 476 -3.39 51.57 3.82
C PRO A 476 -2.47 52.81 3.84
N SER A 477 -1.73 52.99 2.76
CA SER A 477 -1.07 54.27 2.46
C SER A 477 -2.16 55.31 2.27
N ARG A 478 -2.04 56.38 3.06
CA ARG A 478 -2.78 57.63 2.84
C ARG A 478 -2.35 58.30 1.56
#